data_1d2d8bbc65bcafa56286956f43903533
#
_entry.id   1d2d8bbc65bcafa56286956f43903533
#
_cell.length_a   1.000
_cell.length_b   1.000
_cell.length_c   1.000
_cell.angle_alpha   90.00
_cell.angle_beta   90.00
_cell.angle_gamma   90.00
#
_symmetry.space_group_name_H-M   'P 1'
#
loop_
_entity.id
_entity.type
_entity.pdbx_description
1 polymer ?
#
loop_
_entity_poly.entity_id
_entity_poly.type
_entity_poly.pdbx_seq_one_letter_code
_entity_poly.pdbx_strand_id
1 'polypeptide(L)'
;MMAAPDGYLLVRAGGRSVGLSLDQVIEVLDLGDTFPVPALEPAVRGVTTIRGRIMPLVHLGALLDGSSCPAERGDAVVVVELSGRRVCLEVEAAESVLKGSGVPVPADAAMPWAVAVARTEGGLLPLLDLTALGARITESPVP
;
A
#
# COMPACT_ATOMS: atom_id res chain seq x y z
N MET A 1 17.90 -15.82 0.11
CA MET A 1 16.58 -16.25 -0.36
C MET A 1 15.53 -15.79 0.64
N MET A 2 14.57 -15.01 0.18
CA MET A 2 13.53 -14.53 1.06
C MET A 2 12.45 -15.59 1.21
N ALA A 3 12.09 -15.88 2.46
CA ALA A 3 10.95 -16.75 2.71
C ALA A 3 9.67 -16.05 2.26
N ALA A 4 8.70 -16.83 1.79
CA ALA A 4 7.38 -16.28 1.50
C ALA A 4 6.77 -15.73 2.80
N PRO A 5 6.03 -14.62 2.75
CA PRO A 5 5.39 -14.10 3.96
C PRO A 5 4.35 -15.09 4.48
N ASP A 6 4.18 -15.11 5.82
CA ASP A 6 3.20 -15.99 6.47
C ASP A 6 1.77 -15.57 6.21
N GLY A 7 1.56 -14.37 5.69
CA GLY A 7 0.23 -13.88 5.41
C GLY A 7 0.22 -12.47 4.87
N TYR A 8 -0.98 -11.98 4.65
CA TYR A 8 -1.23 -10.66 4.09
C TYR A 8 -2.29 -9.94 4.89
N LEU A 9 -2.09 -8.63 5.05
CA LEU A 9 -3.14 -7.76 5.57
C LEU A 9 -4.03 -7.36 4.40
N LEU A 10 -5.32 -7.63 4.48
CA LEU A 10 -6.27 -7.21 3.47
C LEU A 10 -6.72 -5.79 3.76
N VAL A 11 -6.57 -4.93 2.77
CA VAL A 11 -7.00 -3.54 2.86
C VAL A 11 -7.89 -3.21 1.67
N ARG A 12 -8.76 -2.22 1.87
CA ARG A 12 -9.58 -1.70 0.79
C ARG A 12 -8.93 -0.42 0.27
N ALA A 13 -8.65 -0.40 -1.01
CA ALA A 13 -7.97 0.71 -1.65
C ALA A 13 -8.52 0.91 -3.05
N GLY A 14 -9.03 2.11 -3.34
CA GLY A 14 -9.61 2.39 -4.66
C GLY A 14 -10.85 1.55 -4.96
N GLY A 15 -11.66 1.24 -3.94
CA GLY A 15 -12.88 0.45 -4.09
C GLY A 15 -12.66 -1.05 -4.26
N ARG A 16 -11.43 -1.53 -4.09
CA ARG A 16 -11.10 -2.95 -4.23
C ARG A 16 -10.27 -3.42 -3.03
N SER A 17 -10.28 -4.73 -2.80
CA SER A 17 -9.44 -5.32 -1.76
C SER A 17 -8.13 -5.78 -2.34
N VAL A 18 -7.04 -5.52 -1.64
CA VAL A 18 -5.69 -5.95 -2.00
C VAL A 18 -4.98 -6.45 -0.74
N GLY A 19 -3.96 -7.27 -0.92
CA GLY A 19 -3.18 -7.81 0.19
C GLY A 19 -1.82 -7.17 0.29
N LEU A 20 -1.42 -6.80 1.51
CA LEU A 20 -0.10 -6.27 1.83
C LEU A 20 0.66 -7.31 2.64
N SER A 21 1.92 -7.57 2.30
CA SER A 21 2.73 -8.55 3.03
C SER A 21 2.86 -8.17 4.50
N LEU A 22 2.51 -9.09 5.40
CA LEU A 22 2.63 -8.87 6.84
C LEU A 22 4.06 -8.61 7.28
N ASP A 23 5.05 -9.14 6.55
CA ASP A 23 6.45 -8.91 6.88
C ASP A 23 6.84 -7.44 6.78
N GLN A 24 6.11 -6.66 6.01
CA GLN A 24 6.40 -5.25 5.78
C GLN A 24 5.46 -4.31 6.52
N VAL A 25 4.39 -4.82 7.10
CA VAL A 25 3.43 -4.01 7.86
C VAL A 25 3.96 -3.80 9.27
N ILE A 26 4.08 -2.55 9.70
CA ILE A 26 4.51 -2.20 11.05
C ILE A 26 3.30 -2.01 11.96
N GLU A 27 2.35 -1.19 11.54
CA GLU A 27 1.13 -0.96 12.33
C GLU A 27 0.03 -0.37 11.47
N VAL A 28 -1.18 -0.42 11.98
CA VAL A 28 -2.37 0.16 11.36
C VAL A 28 -2.94 1.19 12.33
N LEU A 29 -3.23 2.37 11.82
CA LEU A 29 -3.70 3.50 12.62
C LEU A 29 -4.85 4.21 11.90
N ASP A 30 -5.59 5.00 12.66
CA ASP A 30 -6.52 5.95 12.06
C ASP A 30 -5.72 7.09 11.42
N LEU A 31 -6.20 7.58 10.28
CA LEU A 31 -5.52 8.68 9.60
C LEU A 31 -5.72 9.97 10.40
N GLY A 32 -4.61 10.57 10.80
CA GLY A 32 -4.59 11.86 11.49
C GLY A 32 -4.41 13.03 10.54
N ASP A 33 -3.79 14.09 11.04
CA ASP A 33 -3.56 15.31 10.26
C ASP A 33 -2.57 15.05 9.14
N THR A 34 -2.79 15.69 7.99
CA THR A 34 -1.93 15.59 6.83
C THR A 34 -1.47 16.99 6.42
N PHE A 35 -0.24 17.06 5.92
CA PHE A 35 0.38 18.30 5.50
C PHE A 35 0.85 18.15 4.06
N PRO A 36 0.33 18.95 3.11
CA PRO A 36 0.74 18.83 1.71
C PRO A 36 2.20 19.20 1.52
N VAL A 37 2.88 18.47 0.66
CA VAL A 37 4.26 18.78 0.26
C VAL A 37 4.39 18.57 -1.24
N PRO A 38 5.32 19.27 -1.91
CA PRO A 38 5.59 19.01 -3.31
C PRO A 38 6.12 17.59 -3.50
N ALA A 39 5.56 16.85 -4.46
CA ALA A 39 6.01 15.51 -4.79
C ALA A 39 5.78 15.26 -6.27
N LEU A 40 6.66 14.47 -6.90
CA LEU A 40 6.51 14.12 -8.30
C LEU A 40 5.46 13.01 -8.49
N GLU A 41 5.35 12.10 -7.53
CA GLU A 41 4.34 11.03 -7.60
C GLU A 41 2.98 11.58 -7.22
N PRO A 42 2.00 11.62 -8.16
CA PRO A 42 0.68 12.20 -7.88
C PRO A 42 -0.09 11.50 -6.77
N ALA A 43 0.24 10.25 -6.45
CA ALA A 43 -0.41 9.50 -5.38
C ALA A 43 0.07 9.93 -3.98
N VAL A 44 1.14 10.69 -3.88
CA VAL A 44 1.61 11.22 -2.59
C VAL A 44 0.71 12.38 -2.18
N ARG A 45 -0.02 12.21 -1.09
CA ARG A 45 -0.89 13.28 -0.57
C ARG A 45 -0.10 14.36 0.14
N GLY A 46 0.98 13.97 0.81
CA GLY A 46 1.80 14.86 1.60
C GLY A 46 2.54 14.09 2.65
N VAL A 47 2.61 14.62 3.85
CA VAL A 47 3.22 13.95 4.99
C VAL A 47 2.24 13.90 6.15
N THR A 48 2.45 12.96 7.05
CA THR A 48 1.71 12.85 8.30
C THR A 48 2.70 12.55 9.42
N THR A 49 2.28 12.79 10.65
CA THR A 49 3.12 12.54 11.81
C THR A 49 2.62 11.30 12.54
N ILE A 50 3.51 10.31 12.71
CA ILE A 50 3.23 9.10 13.45
C ILE A 50 4.22 8.99 14.59
N ARG A 51 3.73 9.03 15.81
CA ARG A 51 4.58 8.92 17.03
C ARG A 51 5.74 9.92 17.01
N GLY A 52 5.46 11.15 16.59
CA GLY A 52 6.46 12.21 16.53
C GLY A 52 7.38 12.17 15.32
N ARG A 53 7.18 11.23 14.41
CA ARG A 53 7.99 11.13 13.19
C ARG A 53 7.18 11.54 11.97
N ILE A 54 7.79 12.33 11.12
CA ILE A 54 7.18 12.75 9.86
C ILE A 54 7.43 11.66 8.81
N MET A 55 6.36 11.21 8.17
CA MET A 55 6.42 10.15 7.16
C MET A 55 5.63 10.56 5.94
N PRO A 56 6.08 10.16 4.73
CA PRO A 56 5.28 10.39 3.53
C PRO A 56 3.95 9.63 3.62
N LEU A 57 2.90 10.25 3.12
CA LEU A 57 1.56 9.68 3.07
C LEU A 57 1.16 9.47 1.61
N VAL A 58 0.97 8.22 1.23
CA VAL A 58 0.66 7.84 -0.14
C VAL A 58 -0.74 7.23 -0.19
N HIS A 59 -1.56 7.73 -1.10
CA HIS A 59 -2.89 7.18 -1.33
C HIS A 59 -2.74 5.89 -2.13
N LEU A 60 -2.98 4.75 -1.51
CA LEU A 60 -2.69 3.46 -2.14
C LEU A 60 -3.52 3.24 -3.41
N GLY A 61 -4.81 3.54 -3.36
CA GLY A 61 -5.68 3.39 -4.54
C GLY A 61 -5.18 4.19 -5.73
N ALA A 62 -4.79 5.45 -5.51
CA ALA A 62 -4.26 6.29 -6.58
C ALA A 62 -2.93 5.77 -7.11
N LEU A 63 -2.07 5.26 -6.23
CA LEU A 63 -0.80 4.68 -6.63
C LEU A 63 -0.99 3.47 -7.55
N LEU A 64 -1.94 2.60 -7.21
CA LEU A 64 -2.25 1.41 -8.00
C LEU A 64 -2.87 1.77 -9.36
N ASP A 65 -3.67 2.81 -9.41
CA ASP A 65 -4.34 3.24 -10.64
C ASP A 65 -3.49 4.18 -11.49
N GLY A 66 -2.37 4.66 -10.96
CA GLY A 66 -1.57 5.67 -11.64
C GLY A 66 -2.26 7.02 -11.71
N SER A 67 -3.13 7.33 -10.77
CA SER A 67 -3.91 8.56 -10.73
C SER A 67 -3.45 9.47 -9.61
N SER A 68 -4.01 10.68 -9.57
CA SER A 68 -3.75 11.63 -8.49
C SER A 68 -4.57 11.31 -7.25
N CYS A 69 -4.10 11.78 -6.09
CA CYS A 69 -4.86 11.64 -4.86
C CYS A 69 -6.24 12.27 -5.01
N PRO A 70 -7.30 11.56 -4.63
CA PRO A 70 -8.64 12.16 -4.58
C PRO A 70 -8.72 13.18 -3.44
N ALA A 71 -9.69 14.09 -3.55
CA ALA A 71 -9.95 15.04 -2.48
C ALA A 71 -10.39 14.35 -1.19
N GLU A 72 -11.15 13.27 -1.32
CA GLU A 72 -11.60 12.48 -0.18
C GLU A 72 -10.43 11.74 0.45
N ARG A 73 -10.38 11.75 1.78
CA ARG A 73 -9.35 11.04 2.54
C ARG A 73 -9.85 9.67 2.95
N GLY A 74 -8.93 8.70 2.98
CA GLY A 74 -9.22 7.41 3.56
C GLY A 74 -9.30 7.51 5.09
N ASP A 75 -9.83 6.47 5.72
CA ASP A 75 -10.03 6.45 7.16
C ASP A 75 -8.84 5.87 7.92
N ALA A 76 -8.01 5.08 7.26
CA ALA A 76 -6.94 4.34 7.90
C ALA A 76 -5.59 4.53 7.21
N VAL A 77 -4.55 4.30 7.98
CA VAL A 77 -3.16 4.33 7.52
C VAL A 77 -2.50 3.02 7.89
N VAL A 78 -1.82 2.42 6.93
CA VAL A 78 -0.94 1.27 7.18
C VAL A 78 0.49 1.76 7.08
N VAL A 79 1.23 1.67 8.19
CA VAL A 79 2.65 2.02 8.18
C VAL A 79 3.42 0.80 7.72
N VAL A 80 4.18 0.96 6.65
CA VAL A 80 4.97 -0.13 6.06
C VAL A 80 6.44 0.26 6.01
N GLU A 81 7.31 -0.75 6.00
CA GLU A 81 8.73 -0.54 5.82
C GLU A 81 9.13 -1.04 4.44
N LEU A 82 9.67 -0.12 3.64
CA LEU A 82 10.10 -0.37 2.27
C LEU A 82 11.56 0.01 2.13
N SER A 83 12.44 -0.99 1.94
CA SER A 83 13.88 -0.76 1.74
C SER A 83 14.50 0.12 2.84
N GLY A 84 14.14 -0.15 4.09
CA GLY A 84 14.66 0.60 5.25
C GLY A 84 13.97 1.92 5.51
N ARG A 85 12.95 2.26 4.73
CA ARG A 85 12.18 3.50 4.91
C ARG A 85 10.77 3.19 5.34
N ARG A 86 10.22 4.03 6.20
CA ARG A 86 8.82 3.92 6.62
C ARG A 86 7.96 4.84 5.80
N VAL A 87 6.86 4.29 5.31
CA VAL A 87 5.89 5.01 4.47
C VAL A 87 4.50 4.70 5.01
N CYS A 88 3.64 5.70 4.98
CA CYS A 88 2.23 5.52 5.35
C CYS A 88 1.41 5.33 4.09
N LEU A 89 0.67 4.23 4.03
CA LEU A 89 -0.27 3.95 2.94
C LEU A 89 -1.67 4.30 3.42
N GLU A 90 -2.27 5.29 2.78
CA GLU A 90 -3.65 5.69 3.06
C GLU A 90 -4.59 4.71 2.38
N VAL A 91 -5.49 4.10 3.15
CA VAL A 91 -6.45 3.11 2.67
C VAL A 91 -7.83 3.45 3.18
N GLU A 92 -8.87 2.91 2.53
CA GLU A 92 -10.24 3.10 2.98
C GLU A 92 -10.51 2.35 4.28
N ALA A 93 -9.97 1.14 4.39
CA ALA A 93 -10.13 0.32 5.58
C ALA A 93 -9.08 -0.79 5.60
N ALA A 94 -8.68 -1.20 6.80
CA ALA A 94 -7.98 -2.46 7.00
C ALA A 94 -9.04 -3.50 7.36
N GLU A 95 -9.11 -4.59 6.60
CA GLU A 95 -10.21 -5.52 6.71
C GLU A 95 -9.90 -6.74 7.58
N SER A 96 -8.87 -7.51 7.20
CA SER A 96 -8.57 -8.77 7.88
C SER A 96 -7.19 -9.26 7.49
N VAL A 97 -6.81 -10.39 8.05
CA VAL A 97 -5.54 -11.05 7.72
C VAL A 97 -5.84 -12.33 6.97
N LEU A 98 -5.20 -12.49 5.81
CA LEU A 98 -5.24 -13.73 5.05
C LEU A 98 -3.94 -14.47 5.26
N LYS A 99 -4.03 -15.73 5.72
CA LYS A 99 -2.86 -16.57 5.93
C LYS A 99 -2.53 -17.34 4.66
N GLY A 100 -1.25 -17.60 4.47
CA GLY A 100 -0.75 -18.39 3.36
C GLY A 100 -0.20 -17.52 2.24
N SER A 101 0.39 -18.17 1.26
CA SER A 101 0.94 -17.53 0.07
C SER A 101 -0.03 -17.67 -1.09
N GLY A 102 0.03 -16.71 -2.00
CA GLY A 102 -0.80 -16.74 -3.19
C GLY A 102 -0.20 -17.60 -4.30
N VAL A 103 -0.88 -17.61 -5.42
CA VAL A 103 -0.40 -18.25 -6.65
C VAL A 103 0.17 -17.18 -7.58
N PRO A 104 1.02 -17.55 -8.55
CA PRO A 104 1.57 -16.58 -9.49
C PRO A 104 0.48 -15.81 -10.24
N VAL A 105 0.77 -14.56 -10.58
CA VAL A 105 -0.14 -13.73 -11.35
C VAL A 105 -0.27 -14.31 -12.76
N PRO A 106 -1.49 -14.47 -13.29
CA PRO A 106 -1.67 -14.90 -14.69
C PRO A 106 -1.01 -13.93 -15.65
N ALA A 107 -0.39 -14.47 -16.71
CA ALA A 107 0.38 -13.67 -17.67
C ALA A 107 -0.45 -12.61 -18.40
N ASP A 108 -1.76 -12.84 -18.53
CA ASP A 108 -2.67 -11.93 -19.20
C ASP A 108 -3.34 -10.93 -18.25
N ALA A 109 -3.02 -11.01 -16.96
CA ALA A 109 -3.61 -10.09 -15.99
C ALA A 109 -2.89 -8.74 -16.02
N ALA A 110 -3.66 -7.65 -16.05
CA ALA A 110 -3.12 -6.29 -16.04
C ALA A 110 -2.84 -5.83 -14.62
N MET A 111 -1.92 -6.50 -13.94
CA MET A 111 -1.59 -6.23 -12.54
C MET A 111 -0.07 -6.13 -12.35
N PRO A 112 0.58 -5.08 -12.92
CA PRO A 112 2.04 -4.98 -12.83
C PRO A 112 2.56 -4.76 -11.42
N TRP A 113 1.69 -4.36 -10.50
CA TRP A 113 2.02 -4.11 -9.10
C TRP A 113 1.74 -5.33 -8.21
N ALA A 114 1.19 -6.41 -8.74
CA ALA A 114 0.89 -7.60 -7.97
C ALA A 114 2.00 -8.63 -8.15
N VAL A 115 2.45 -9.22 -7.04
CA VAL A 115 3.45 -10.30 -7.05
C VAL A 115 2.78 -11.65 -7.14
N ALA A 116 1.53 -11.74 -6.66
CA ALA A 116 0.76 -12.98 -6.64
C ALA A 116 -0.72 -12.64 -6.53
N VAL A 117 -1.59 -13.64 -6.63
CA VAL A 117 -3.01 -13.50 -6.36
C VAL A 117 -3.45 -14.59 -5.39
N ALA A 118 -4.42 -14.30 -4.56
CA ALA A 118 -5.06 -15.27 -3.69
C ALA A 118 -6.49 -15.52 -4.19
N ARG A 119 -6.95 -16.75 -4.05
CA ARG A 119 -8.34 -17.08 -4.34
C ARG A 119 -9.18 -16.85 -3.11
N THR A 120 -10.24 -16.08 -3.26
CA THR A 120 -11.21 -15.82 -2.19
C THR A 120 -12.61 -16.09 -2.71
N GLU A 121 -13.59 -16.08 -1.84
CA GLU A 121 -14.99 -16.25 -2.23
C GLU A 121 -15.45 -15.15 -3.19
N GLY A 122 -14.86 -13.95 -3.08
CA GLY A 122 -15.18 -12.83 -3.96
C GLY A 122 -14.40 -12.82 -5.27
N GLY A 123 -13.54 -13.84 -5.53
CA GLY A 123 -12.73 -13.91 -6.74
C GLY A 123 -11.23 -13.88 -6.44
N LEU A 124 -10.46 -13.29 -7.35
CA LEU A 124 -9.01 -13.18 -7.19
C LEU A 124 -8.65 -11.90 -6.44
N LEU A 125 -7.82 -12.07 -5.40
CA LEU A 125 -7.34 -10.96 -4.59
C LEU A 125 -5.87 -10.69 -4.94
N PRO A 126 -5.53 -9.50 -5.47
CA PRO A 126 -4.14 -9.18 -5.76
C PRO A 126 -3.31 -9.03 -4.48
N LEU A 127 -2.11 -9.61 -4.49
CA LEU A 127 -1.14 -9.49 -3.41
C LEU A 127 -0.03 -8.59 -3.90
N LEU A 128 0.19 -7.47 -3.22
CA LEU A 128 1.02 -6.40 -3.76
C LEU A 128 2.52 -6.67 -3.62
N ASP A 129 3.26 -6.25 -4.63
CA ASP A 129 4.71 -6.14 -4.57
C ASP A 129 5.05 -4.77 -3.98
N LEU A 130 5.17 -4.69 -2.66
CA LEU A 130 5.47 -3.43 -1.97
C LEU A 130 6.86 -2.91 -2.33
N THR A 131 7.80 -3.78 -2.67
CA THR A 131 9.13 -3.36 -3.08
C THR A 131 9.08 -2.58 -4.39
N ALA A 132 8.32 -3.09 -5.38
CA ALA A 132 8.15 -2.39 -6.65
C ALA A 132 7.40 -1.07 -6.48
N LEU A 133 6.37 -1.06 -5.63
CA LEU A 133 5.62 0.18 -5.33
C LEU A 133 6.51 1.19 -4.61
N GLY A 134 7.36 0.72 -3.70
CA GLY A 134 8.30 1.56 -2.98
C GLY A 134 9.26 2.29 -3.90
N ALA A 135 9.72 1.64 -4.97
CA ALA A 135 10.60 2.25 -5.95
C ALA A 135 9.94 3.46 -6.62
N ARG A 136 8.64 3.37 -6.93
CA ARG A 136 7.89 4.48 -7.51
C ARG A 136 7.80 5.67 -6.55
N ILE A 137 7.63 5.40 -5.26
CA ILE A 137 7.53 6.44 -4.24
C ILE A 137 8.88 7.11 -4.02
N THR A 138 9.95 6.33 -3.95
CA THR A 138 11.30 6.86 -3.65
C THR A 138 11.93 7.60 -4.83
N GLU A 139 11.46 7.37 -6.05
CA GLU A 139 11.90 8.15 -7.22
C GLU A 139 11.35 9.58 -7.17
N SER A 140 10.32 9.83 -6.39
CA SER A 140 9.83 11.19 -6.18
C SER A 140 10.79 11.92 -5.25
N PRO A 141 11.47 12.99 -5.72
CA PRO A 141 12.29 13.75 -4.81
C PRO A 141 11.41 14.42 -3.78
N VAL A 142 11.64 14.08 -2.53
CA VAL A 142 11.07 14.83 -1.42
C VAL A 142 12.08 15.91 -1.10
N PRO A 143 11.73 17.18 -1.32
CA PRO A 143 12.66 18.26 -1.00
C PRO A 143 12.96 18.33 0.48
#